data_30673361722b266bdb7719670bbfb996
#
_entry.id   30673361722b266bdb7719670bbfb996
#
_cell.length_a   1.000
_cell.length_b   1.000
_cell.length_c   1.000
_cell.angle_alpha   90.00
_cell.angle_beta   90.00
_cell.angle_gamma   90.00
#
_symmetry.space_group_name_H-M   'P 1'
#
loop_
_entity.id
_entity.type
_entity.pdbx_description
1 polymer ?
#
loop_
_entity_poly.entity_id
_entity_poly.type
_entity_poly.pdbx_seq_one_letter_code
_entity_poly.pdbx_strand_id
1 'polypeptide(L)'
;MGIEVTAFDDYYGLVGIIRGGKKSGKTVMLRADIDALPIEEHADVPFASTNGKMHACGHDCHMAMLLGAVKILNEIKDELDGDVKILFQSAEESCYGAKYYVEKGILDDVDAVFGMHIWGTLDAPYFNLEAGGRMASCDNFKITVKGTSAHGSAPHLGHDAIVAAASMIMNLQTFVSRMNDPLNTLVLSIGTFKGGQRFNIIPNHVEMEGTIRTYSRELRKKMEANIKAIIENVANIFGCDVELEYDAFPNPVINEHKDLNRLAHDAAVKLYGEESLTTMPKLTGSEDFAYFMDKVPGFFGFLGCANEEIGACYSNHNDKFKVDETVLHRGSALYAQFAVDFLAEKSKNEGGNK
;
A
#
# COMPACT_ATOMS: atom_id res chain seq x y z
N MET A 1 -22.37 5.91 -19.98
CA MET A 1 -22.40 4.44 -19.89
C MET A 1 -23.65 3.93 -19.14
N GLY A 2 -24.42 4.78 -18.47
CA GLY A 2 -25.66 4.40 -17.76
C GLY A 2 -25.42 3.49 -16.53
N ILE A 3 -24.26 3.60 -15.92
CA ILE A 3 -23.89 2.87 -14.70
C ILE A 3 -24.40 3.65 -13.49
N GLU A 4 -24.97 2.93 -12.52
CA GLU A 4 -25.35 3.49 -11.23
C GLU A 4 -24.09 3.91 -10.46
N VAL A 5 -24.01 5.18 -10.04
CA VAL A 5 -22.82 5.76 -9.38
C VAL A 5 -23.24 6.44 -8.09
N THR A 6 -22.48 6.18 -7.03
CA THR A 6 -22.54 6.85 -5.74
C THR A 6 -21.26 7.64 -5.52
N ALA A 7 -21.38 8.95 -5.32
CA ALA A 7 -20.31 9.82 -4.82
C ALA A 7 -20.51 10.07 -3.32
N PHE A 8 -19.44 10.49 -2.64
CA PHE A 8 -19.45 10.78 -1.21
C PHE A 8 -19.42 12.30 -0.99
N ASP A 9 -20.26 12.80 -0.11
CA ASP A 9 -20.34 14.25 0.17
C ASP A 9 -19.15 14.76 1.00
N ASP A 10 -18.56 13.89 1.81
CA ASP A 10 -17.51 14.18 2.78
C ASP A 10 -16.12 13.65 2.37
N TYR A 11 -16.01 12.99 1.20
CA TYR A 11 -14.77 12.40 0.72
C TYR A 11 -14.73 12.33 -0.81
N TYR A 12 -13.53 12.42 -1.40
CA TYR A 12 -13.37 12.31 -2.85
C TYR A 12 -13.39 10.84 -3.29
N GLY A 13 -13.83 10.60 -4.51
CA GLY A 13 -13.93 9.28 -5.12
C GLY A 13 -15.38 8.89 -5.39
N LEU A 14 -15.54 7.73 -6.01
CA LEU A 14 -16.86 7.23 -6.39
C LEU A 14 -16.91 5.70 -6.42
N VAL A 15 -18.11 5.17 -6.18
CA VAL A 15 -18.44 3.75 -6.37
C VAL A 15 -19.44 3.62 -7.50
N GLY A 16 -19.15 2.76 -8.47
CA GLY A 16 -20.08 2.37 -9.52
C GLY A 16 -20.49 0.91 -9.40
N ILE A 17 -21.65 0.53 -9.92
CA ILE A 17 -22.11 -0.87 -9.95
C ILE A 17 -22.58 -1.22 -11.35
N ILE A 18 -21.97 -2.25 -11.93
CA ILE A 18 -22.43 -2.92 -13.15
C ILE A 18 -23.24 -4.14 -12.71
N ARG A 19 -24.54 -4.12 -12.92
CA ARG A 19 -25.42 -5.23 -12.61
C ARG A 19 -25.37 -6.27 -13.72
N GLY A 20 -24.98 -7.51 -13.37
CA GLY A 20 -24.93 -8.62 -14.33
C GLY A 20 -26.32 -9.14 -14.68
N GLY A 21 -26.46 -9.63 -15.93
CA GLY A 21 -27.71 -10.19 -16.43
C GLY A 21 -28.07 -11.55 -15.81
N LYS A 22 -27.06 -12.30 -15.39
CA LYS A 22 -27.21 -13.58 -14.69
C LYS A 22 -26.96 -13.35 -13.19
N LYS A 23 -27.80 -13.93 -12.35
CA LYS A 23 -27.75 -13.66 -10.90
C LYS A 23 -27.16 -14.85 -10.14
N SER A 24 -25.83 -14.95 -10.09
CA SER A 24 -25.15 -15.91 -9.19
C SER A 24 -25.19 -15.49 -7.73
N GLY A 25 -25.48 -14.21 -7.47
CA GLY A 25 -25.34 -13.59 -6.13
C GLY A 25 -23.91 -13.16 -5.77
N LYS A 26 -22.93 -13.32 -6.68
CA LYS A 26 -21.55 -12.89 -6.46
C LYS A 26 -21.32 -11.44 -6.85
N THR A 27 -20.46 -10.78 -6.12
CA THR A 27 -19.97 -9.43 -6.43
C THR A 27 -18.45 -9.40 -6.35
N VAL A 28 -17.78 -8.93 -7.40
CA VAL A 28 -16.36 -8.61 -7.38
C VAL A 28 -16.14 -7.10 -7.39
N MET A 29 -15.24 -6.59 -6.57
CA MET A 29 -14.85 -5.18 -6.61
C MET A 29 -13.51 -5.01 -7.35
N LEU A 30 -13.50 -4.08 -8.30
CA LEU A 30 -12.30 -3.59 -8.99
C LEU A 30 -11.96 -2.20 -8.49
N ARG A 31 -10.69 -1.96 -8.15
CA ARG A 31 -10.25 -0.67 -7.56
C ARG A 31 -9.16 -0.01 -8.38
N ALA A 32 -9.27 1.30 -8.54
CA ALA A 32 -8.17 2.19 -8.90
C ALA A 32 -8.11 3.36 -7.90
N ASP A 33 -6.91 3.72 -7.47
CA ASP A 33 -6.64 4.97 -6.78
C ASP A 33 -6.67 6.16 -7.75
N ILE A 34 -6.82 7.39 -7.22
CA ILE A 34 -7.02 8.59 -8.05
C ILE A 34 -6.21 9.80 -7.62
N ASP A 35 -5.49 9.73 -6.50
CA ASP A 35 -4.80 10.87 -5.93
C ASP A 35 -3.46 11.15 -6.61
N ALA A 36 -2.94 12.36 -6.39
CA ALA A 36 -1.69 12.86 -6.94
C ALA A 36 -0.79 13.40 -5.84
N LEU A 37 0.51 13.37 -6.08
CA LEU A 37 1.54 13.84 -5.16
C LEU A 37 1.84 15.34 -5.34
N PRO A 38 2.26 16.05 -4.27
CA PRO A 38 2.69 17.46 -4.34
C PRO A 38 4.11 17.56 -4.90
N ILE A 39 4.30 17.10 -6.13
CA ILE A 39 5.55 17.09 -6.88
C ILE A 39 5.38 17.98 -8.11
N GLU A 40 6.35 18.85 -8.39
CA GLU A 40 6.41 19.59 -9.64
C GLU A 40 6.87 18.64 -10.75
N GLU A 41 6.07 18.54 -11.81
CA GLU A 41 6.32 17.58 -12.89
C GLU A 41 7.36 18.11 -13.88
N HIS A 42 8.39 17.31 -14.12
CA HIS A 42 9.44 17.55 -15.11
C HIS A 42 9.53 16.43 -16.17
N ALA A 43 8.47 15.61 -16.30
CA ALA A 43 8.40 14.59 -17.34
C ALA A 43 8.27 15.23 -18.72
N ASP A 44 8.96 14.65 -19.71
CA ASP A 44 8.84 15.06 -21.11
C ASP A 44 7.61 14.41 -21.74
N VAL A 45 6.45 14.96 -21.43
CA VAL A 45 5.14 14.55 -21.96
C VAL A 45 4.32 15.79 -22.32
N PRO A 46 3.48 15.72 -23.39
CA PRO A 46 2.75 16.90 -23.88
C PRO A 46 1.60 17.35 -22.94
N PHE A 47 1.27 16.56 -21.94
CA PHE A 47 0.21 16.78 -20.96
C PHE A 47 0.75 16.93 -19.53
N ALA A 48 2.05 17.27 -19.37
CA ALA A 48 2.64 17.48 -18.06
C ALA A 48 1.83 18.47 -17.22
N SER A 49 1.69 18.18 -15.94
CA SER A 49 0.95 19.00 -15.00
C SER A 49 1.61 20.36 -14.78
N THR A 50 0.80 21.41 -14.67
CA THR A 50 1.27 22.79 -14.43
C THR A 50 0.79 23.38 -13.10
N ASN A 51 0.17 22.55 -12.23
CA ASN A 51 -0.46 23.01 -10.99
C ASN A 51 0.33 22.61 -9.73
N GLY A 52 1.57 22.11 -9.87
CA GLY A 52 2.41 21.64 -8.76
C GLY A 52 1.96 20.32 -8.13
N LYS A 53 1.13 19.57 -8.85
CA LYS A 53 0.72 18.20 -8.50
C LYS A 53 1.01 17.29 -9.68
N MET A 54 1.50 16.09 -9.39
CA MET A 54 1.87 15.10 -10.40
C MET A 54 1.34 13.73 -10.04
N HIS A 55 0.83 12.98 -11.02
CA HIS A 55 0.57 11.55 -10.87
C HIS A 55 1.88 10.75 -10.93
N ALA A 56 2.82 11.08 -10.03
CA ALA A 56 4.14 10.44 -9.99
C ALA A 56 4.10 8.97 -9.52
N CYS A 57 2.95 8.50 -9.05
CA CYS A 57 2.71 7.09 -8.75
C CYS A 57 1.92 6.36 -9.86
N GLY A 58 1.36 7.09 -10.83
CA GLY A 58 0.66 6.53 -11.98
C GLY A 58 -0.81 6.23 -11.75
N HIS A 59 -1.43 6.88 -10.77
CA HIS A 59 -2.85 6.67 -10.46
C HIS A 59 -3.78 7.12 -11.59
N ASP A 60 -3.39 8.07 -12.42
CA ASP A 60 -4.07 8.42 -13.68
C ASP A 60 -4.15 7.25 -14.65
N CYS A 61 -3.07 6.46 -14.74
CA CYS A 61 -3.03 5.23 -15.53
C CYS A 61 -3.93 4.15 -14.93
N HIS A 62 -3.97 4.03 -13.58
CA HIS A 62 -4.90 3.10 -12.91
C HIS A 62 -6.35 3.47 -13.21
N MET A 63 -6.70 4.77 -13.15
CA MET A 63 -8.02 5.26 -13.56
C MET A 63 -8.33 4.91 -15.01
N ALA A 64 -7.40 5.15 -15.93
CA ALA A 64 -7.58 4.87 -17.35
C ALA A 64 -7.80 3.37 -17.60
N MET A 65 -7.01 2.49 -16.96
CA MET A 65 -7.14 1.05 -17.05
C MET A 65 -8.50 0.57 -16.52
N LEU A 66 -8.91 1.06 -15.35
CA LEU A 66 -10.20 0.68 -14.78
C LEU A 66 -11.38 1.21 -15.60
N LEU A 67 -11.32 2.45 -16.14
CA LEU A 67 -12.35 2.97 -17.06
C LEU A 67 -12.46 2.15 -18.32
N GLY A 68 -11.35 1.66 -18.88
CA GLY A 68 -11.34 0.74 -20.01
C GLY A 68 -12.04 -0.58 -19.66
N ALA A 69 -11.75 -1.16 -18.50
CA ALA A 69 -12.42 -2.36 -18.01
C ALA A 69 -13.93 -2.14 -17.80
N VAL A 70 -14.31 -0.99 -17.20
CA VAL A 70 -15.71 -0.61 -16.99
C VAL A 70 -16.47 -0.55 -18.32
N LYS A 71 -15.84 -0.01 -19.36
CA LYS A 71 -16.45 0.03 -20.70
C LYS A 71 -16.69 -1.37 -21.25
N ILE A 72 -15.69 -2.24 -21.19
CA ILE A 72 -15.78 -3.65 -21.65
C ILE A 72 -16.88 -4.37 -20.87
N LEU A 73 -16.84 -4.33 -19.54
CA LEU A 73 -17.78 -5.05 -18.70
C LEU A 73 -19.22 -4.55 -18.85
N ASN A 74 -19.42 -3.24 -19.04
CA ASN A 74 -20.75 -2.68 -19.28
C ASN A 74 -21.33 -3.07 -20.65
N GLU A 75 -20.49 -3.25 -21.68
CA GLU A 75 -20.93 -3.73 -23.00
C GLU A 75 -21.42 -5.19 -22.95
N ILE A 76 -20.80 -6.03 -22.09
CA ILE A 76 -21.13 -7.45 -21.94
C ILE A 76 -21.95 -7.76 -20.67
N LYS A 77 -22.50 -6.75 -19.99
CA LYS A 77 -23.13 -6.91 -18.67
C LYS A 77 -24.22 -7.98 -18.62
N ASP A 78 -25.00 -8.12 -19.70
CA ASP A 78 -26.08 -9.12 -19.79
C ASP A 78 -25.56 -10.57 -19.77
N GLU A 79 -24.25 -10.77 -20.05
CA GLU A 79 -23.57 -12.06 -20.02
C GLU A 79 -22.89 -12.34 -18.67
N LEU A 80 -22.68 -11.33 -17.82
CA LEU A 80 -22.00 -11.46 -16.54
C LEU A 80 -22.85 -12.29 -15.57
N ASP A 81 -22.16 -13.22 -14.88
CA ASP A 81 -22.77 -14.09 -13.86
C ASP A 81 -22.58 -13.51 -12.46
N GLY A 82 -23.12 -12.32 -12.22
CA GLY A 82 -23.01 -11.56 -10.97
C GLY A 82 -22.66 -10.09 -11.21
N ASP A 83 -22.48 -9.34 -10.13
CA ASP A 83 -22.29 -7.90 -10.17
C ASP A 83 -20.80 -7.51 -10.11
N VAL A 84 -20.44 -6.40 -10.76
CA VAL A 84 -19.10 -5.81 -10.66
C VAL A 84 -19.21 -4.43 -9.99
N LYS A 85 -18.62 -4.30 -8.81
CA LYS A 85 -18.48 -3.03 -8.11
C LYS A 85 -17.17 -2.37 -8.55
N ILE A 86 -17.22 -1.09 -8.81
CA ILE A 86 -16.09 -0.29 -9.30
C ILE A 86 -15.80 0.77 -8.23
N LEU A 87 -14.57 0.87 -7.78
CA LEU A 87 -14.11 1.90 -6.84
C LEU A 87 -13.01 2.75 -7.47
N PHE A 88 -13.26 4.05 -7.56
CA PHE A 88 -12.24 5.07 -7.76
C PHE A 88 -11.95 5.71 -6.41
N GLN A 89 -10.79 5.38 -5.84
CA GLN A 89 -10.42 5.68 -4.45
C GLN A 89 -9.45 6.85 -4.37
N SER A 90 -9.71 7.81 -3.50
CA SER A 90 -8.76 8.89 -3.16
C SER A 90 -7.90 8.54 -1.95
N ALA A 91 -6.84 9.34 -1.74
CA ALA A 91 -6.01 9.37 -0.55
C ALA A 91 -5.27 8.04 -0.24
N GLU A 92 -4.86 7.31 -1.29
CA GLU A 92 -3.96 6.15 -1.16
C GLU A 92 -2.62 6.57 -0.56
N GLU A 93 -2.02 7.64 -1.08
CA GLU A 93 -0.70 8.16 -0.69
C GLU A 93 -0.63 8.62 0.78
N SER A 94 -1.78 8.82 1.42
CA SER A 94 -1.88 9.08 2.86
C SER A 94 -2.06 7.82 3.69
N CYS A 95 -2.21 6.65 3.06
CA CYS A 95 -2.51 5.35 3.69
C CYS A 95 -3.84 5.32 4.48
N TYR A 96 -4.78 6.22 4.21
CA TYR A 96 -6.07 6.32 4.92
C TYR A 96 -7.29 6.17 4.01
N GLY A 97 -7.11 6.30 2.69
CA GLY A 97 -8.22 6.33 1.75
C GLY A 97 -9.09 5.09 1.80
N ALA A 98 -8.48 3.92 1.65
CA ALA A 98 -9.21 2.66 1.66
C ALA A 98 -9.96 2.41 2.97
N LYS A 99 -9.39 2.82 4.11
CA LYS A 99 -10.03 2.70 5.43
C LYS A 99 -11.38 3.41 5.48
N TYR A 100 -11.45 4.64 4.92
CA TYR A 100 -12.70 5.39 4.85
C TYR A 100 -13.80 4.61 4.14
N TYR A 101 -13.49 4.03 2.96
CA TYR A 101 -14.48 3.28 2.19
C TYR A 101 -14.90 1.98 2.88
N VAL A 102 -13.96 1.31 3.56
CA VAL A 102 -14.27 0.14 4.40
C VAL A 102 -15.25 0.50 5.51
N GLU A 103 -15.04 1.63 6.19
CA GLU A 103 -15.91 2.11 7.27
C GLU A 103 -17.29 2.54 6.75
N LYS A 104 -17.42 2.94 5.48
CA LYS A 104 -18.70 3.21 4.81
C LYS A 104 -19.43 1.94 4.36
N GLY A 105 -18.88 0.76 4.59
CA GLY A 105 -19.54 -0.52 4.29
C GLY A 105 -19.55 -0.89 2.81
N ILE A 106 -18.65 -0.34 1.98
CA ILE A 106 -18.66 -0.64 0.53
C ILE A 106 -18.39 -2.12 0.21
N LEU A 107 -17.86 -2.86 1.17
CA LEU A 107 -17.52 -4.28 1.02
C LEU A 107 -18.60 -5.24 1.54
N ASP A 108 -19.71 -4.75 2.09
CA ASP A 108 -20.69 -5.60 2.77
C ASP A 108 -21.35 -6.64 1.85
N ASP A 109 -21.37 -6.39 0.56
CA ASP A 109 -21.90 -7.27 -0.49
C ASP A 109 -20.81 -7.73 -1.50
N VAL A 110 -19.52 -7.66 -1.12
CA VAL A 110 -18.39 -8.00 -1.99
C VAL A 110 -17.75 -9.32 -1.57
N ASP A 111 -17.60 -10.24 -2.53
CA ASP A 111 -16.97 -11.56 -2.31
C ASP A 111 -15.47 -11.57 -2.52
N ALA A 112 -14.96 -10.69 -3.42
CA ALA A 112 -13.54 -10.53 -3.66
C ALA A 112 -13.20 -9.14 -4.18
N VAL A 113 -11.94 -8.72 -3.98
CA VAL A 113 -11.41 -7.45 -4.49
C VAL A 113 -10.19 -7.69 -5.37
N PHE A 114 -10.07 -6.91 -6.45
CA PHE A 114 -8.89 -6.91 -7.31
C PHE A 114 -8.40 -5.48 -7.54
N GLY A 115 -7.10 -5.27 -7.27
CA GLY A 115 -6.38 -4.04 -7.55
C GLY A 115 -5.11 -4.32 -8.35
N MET A 116 -4.64 -3.32 -9.09
CA MET A 116 -3.41 -3.41 -9.86
C MET A 116 -2.69 -2.07 -9.86
N HIS A 117 -1.37 -2.13 -9.76
CA HIS A 117 -0.51 -0.95 -9.80
C HIS A 117 0.43 -1.02 -11.01
N ILE A 118 0.63 0.09 -11.73
CA ILE A 118 1.72 0.18 -12.71
C ILE A 118 3.05 0.39 -11.99
N TRP A 119 4.14 -0.17 -12.51
CA TRP A 119 5.40 -0.11 -11.83
C TRP A 119 6.54 0.35 -12.74
N GLY A 120 7.12 1.53 -12.43
CA GLY A 120 8.09 2.23 -13.28
C GLY A 120 9.46 1.57 -13.39
N THR A 121 9.75 0.53 -12.59
CA THR A 121 10.99 -0.26 -12.69
C THR A 121 10.72 -1.71 -13.14
N LEU A 122 9.50 -2.01 -13.54
CA LEU A 122 9.11 -3.26 -14.17
C LEU A 122 8.93 -3.00 -15.68
N ASP A 123 9.58 -3.82 -16.50
CA ASP A 123 9.56 -3.64 -17.94
C ASP A 123 8.16 -3.82 -18.52
N ALA A 124 7.79 -2.92 -19.43
CA ALA A 124 6.64 -3.09 -20.30
C ALA A 124 6.88 -4.26 -21.27
N PRO A 125 5.88 -5.07 -21.58
CA PRO A 125 4.48 -5.07 -21.12
C PRO A 125 4.18 -6.18 -20.11
N TYR A 126 5.10 -6.51 -19.22
CA TYR A 126 4.99 -7.67 -18.34
C TYR A 126 4.08 -7.43 -17.15
N PHE A 127 3.39 -8.49 -16.71
CA PHE A 127 2.68 -8.53 -15.44
C PHE A 127 3.48 -9.25 -14.38
N ASN A 128 3.43 -8.75 -13.13
CA ASN A 128 3.79 -9.51 -11.96
C ASN A 128 2.54 -9.86 -11.16
N LEU A 129 2.16 -11.13 -11.15
CA LEU A 129 0.96 -11.68 -10.51
C LEU A 129 1.34 -12.77 -9.50
N GLU A 130 2.47 -12.62 -8.82
CA GLU A 130 2.97 -13.61 -7.88
C GLU A 130 2.11 -13.69 -6.60
N ALA A 131 2.05 -14.89 -6.06
CA ALA A 131 1.49 -15.16 -4.73
C ALA A 131 2.41 -14.62 -3.61
N GLY A 132 1.86 -14.50 -2.40
CA GLY A 132 2.58 -14.08 -1.21
C GLY A 132 2.71 -12.58 -1.06
N GLY A 133 3.67 -12.11 -0.27
CA GLY A 133 3.81 -10.67 0.04
C GLY A 133 4.17 -9.84 -1.17
N ARG A 134 3.41 -8.79 -1.40
CA ARG A 134 3.62 -7.84 -2.51
C ARG A 134 4.15 -6.51 -2.02
N MET A 135 3.48 -5.88 -1.02
CA MET A 135 3.91 -4.64 -0.38
C MET A 135 3.89 -4.79 1.14
N ALA A 136 4.80 -4.11 1.83
CA ALA A 136 4.93 -4.22 3.28
C ALA A 136 3.86 -3.41 4.02
N SER A 137 3.68 -3.70 5.31
CA SER A 137 2.92 -2.82 6.19
C SER A 137 3.60 -1.46 6.36
N CYS A 138 2.84 -0.47 6.81
CA CYS A 138 3.36 0.83 7.20
C CYS A 138 2.93 1.14 8.62
N ASP A 139 3.89 1.40 9.50
CA ASP A 139 3.64 2.00 10.79
C ASP A 139 4.61 3.15 11.01
N ASN A 140 4.16 4.19 11.69
CA ASN A 140 4.97 5.32 12.10
C ASN A 140 4.99 5.42 13.61
N PHE A 141 6.05 5.99 14.15
CA PHE A 141 6.14 6.25 15.58
C PHE A 141 6.90 7.53 15.87
N LYS A 142 6.55 8.14 17.02
CA LYS A 142 7.28 9.25 17.60
C LYS A 142 7.66 8.88 19.03
N ILE A 143 8.94 9.08 19.37
CA ILE A 143 9.49 8.88 20.72
C ILE A 143 9.91 10.23 21.26
N THR A 144 9.37 10.61 22.42
CA THR A 144 9.75 11.81 23.15
C THR A 144 10.48 11.41 24.42
N VAL A 145 11.76 11.80 24.54
CA VAL A 145 12.59 11.55 25.72
C VAL A 145 12.68 12.81 26.57
N LYS A 146 12.36 12.70 27.84
CA LYS A 146 12.36 13.80 28.82
C LYS A 146 13.40 13.52 29.92
N GLY A 147 14.41 14.35 29.98
CA GLY A 147 15.48 14.30 30.98
C GLY A 147 15.48 15.52 31.89
N THR A 148 16.64 15.82 32.46
CA THR A 148 16.84 16.99 33.33
C THR A 148 18.09 17.75 32.90
N SER A 149 17.96 19.06 32.66
CA SER A 149 19.09 19.90 32.25
C SER A 149 20.11 20.10 33.37
N ALA A 150 21.39 20.18 33.00
CA ALA A 150 22.50 20.52 33.88
C ALA A 150 23.59 21.26 33.08
N HIS A 151 24.57 21.79 33.79
CA HIS A 151 25.76 22.36 33.18
C HIS A 151 26.58 21.26 32.50
N GLY A 152 27.01 21.49 31.25
CA GLY A 152 27.71 20.48 30.45
C GLY A 152 28.97 19.91 31.09
N SER A 153 29.63 20.64 32.02
CA SER A 153 30.75 20.14 32.78
C SER A 153 30.38 19.37 34.06
N ALA A 154 29.09 19.34 34.41
CA ALA A 154 28.55 18.64 35.59
C ALA A 154 27.38 17.72 35.22
N PRO A 155 27.57 16.74 34.28
CA PRO A 155 26.48 15.91 33.74
C PRO A 155 25.81 15.05 34.83
N HIS A 156 26.48 14.74 35.93
CA HIS A 156 25.96 13.97 37.06
C HIS A 156 24.83 14.68 37.84
N LEU A 157 24.58 15.96 37.55
CA LEU A 157 23.49 16.75 38.15
C LEU A 157 22.24 16.79 37.26
N GLY A 158 22.26 16.13 36.09
CA GLY A 158 21.15 16.05 35.17
C GLY A 158 20.89 14.63 34.67
N HIS A 159 19.88 14.50 33.81
CA HIS A 159 19.59 13.29 33.09
C HIS A 159 19.63 13.60 31.58
N ASP A 160 20.62 13.05 30.86
CA ASP A 160 20.95 13.44 29.52
C ASP A 160 20.00 12.75 28.50
N ALA A 161 19.04 13.52 27.98
CA ALA A 161 18.07 13.02 27.02
C ALA A 161 18.71 12.63 25.68
N ILE A 162 19.83 13.27 25.26
CA ILE A 162 20.50 12.89 23.99
C ILE A 162 21.19 11.54 24.15
N VAL A 163 21.88 11.29 25.24
CA VAL A 163 22.57 10.00 25.48
C VAL A 163 21.55 8.87 25.63
N ALA A 164 20.44 9.12 26.32
CA ALA A 164 19.33 8.16 26.44
C ALA A 164 18.72 7.84 25.05
N ALA A 165 18.38 8.86 24.27
CA ALA A 165 17.82 8.69 22.92
C ALA A 165 18.78 7.96 21.98
N ALA A 166 20.06 8.28 21.96
CA ALA A 166 21.08 7.58 21.18
C ALA A 166 21.16 6.10 21.57
N SER A 167 21.11 5.78 22.87
CA SER A 167 21.06 4.41 23.37
C SER A 167 19.77 3.69 22.93
N MET A 168 18.62 4.37 22.92
CA MET A 168 17.37 3.82 22.41
C MET A 168 17.48 3.41 20.94
N ILE A 169 18.07 4.27 20.08
CA ILE A 169 18.30 3.95 18.66
C ILE A 169 19.09 2.66 18.52
N MET A 170 20.21 2.53 19.23
CA MET A 170 21.06 1.33 19.16
C MET A 170 20.33 0.06 19.61
N ASN A 171 19.53 0.15 20.67
CA ASN A 171 18.75 -0.98 21.16
C ASN A 171 17.60 -1.36 20.21
N LEU A 172 16.93 -0.39 19.58
CA LEU A 172 15.93 -0.64 18.56
C LEU A 172 16.52 -1.33 17.32
N GLN A 173 17.75 -0.97 16.88
CA GLN A 173 18.44 -1.72 15.83
C GLN A 173 18.84 -3.13 16.27
N THR A 174 19.14 -3.33 17.54
CA THR A 174 19.41 -4.66 18.12
C THR A 174 18.15 -5.54 18.09
N PHE A 175 16.98 -4.96 18.28
CA PHE A 175 15.71 -5.68 18.08
C PHE A 175 15.61 -6.25 16.67
N VAL A 176 15.87 -5.45 15.64
CA VAL A 176 15.84 -5.89 14.24
C VAL A 176 16.84 -7.03 13.98
N SER A 177 18.06 -6.90 14.50
CA SER A 177 19.15 -7.82 14.17
C SER A 177 19.25 -9.05 15.07
N ARG A 178 18.67 -9.03 16.31
CA ARG A 178 18.88 -10.08 17.33
C ARG A 178 17.59 -10.66 17.92
N MET A 179 16.46 -9.96 17.82
CA MET A 179 15.18 -10.41 18.40
C MET A 179 14.18 -10.80 17.32
N ASN A 180 14.27 -10.22 16.13
CA ASN A 180 13.49 -10.62 14.96
C ASN A 180 14.06 -11.90 14.36
N ASP A 181 13.18 -12.79 13.90
CA ASP A 181 13.56 -13.94 13.07
C ASP A 181 14.20 -13.41 11.77
N PRO A 182 15.45 -13.80 11.42
CA PRO A 182 16.14 -13.30 10.23
C PRO A 182 15.42 -13.62 8.91
N LEU A 183 14.48 -14.58 8.91
CA LEU A 183 13.63 -14.89 7.76
C LEU A 183 12.44 -13.93 7.64
N ASN A 184 12.11 -13.16 8.66
CA ASN A 184 11.10 -12.11 8.60
C ASN A 184 11.72 -10.79 8.14
N THR A 185 11.17 -10.23 7.07
CA THR A 185 11.50 -8.87 6.66
C THR A 185 11.04 -7.90 7.74
N LEU A 186 11.96 -7.12 8.28
CA LEU A 186 11.69 -6.03 9.20
C LEU A 186 12.59 -4.84 8.89
N VAL A 187 11.99 -3.71 8.56
CA VAL A 187 12.66 -2.41 8.50
C VAL A 187 12.20 -1.58 9.68
N LEU A 188 13.15 -1.03 10.44
CA LEU A 188 12.91 -0.02 11.47
C LEU A 188 13.92 1.10 11.23
N SER A 189 13.41 2.26 10.82
CA SER A 189 14.23 3.42 10.52
C SER A 189 13.81 4.61 11.40
N ILE A 190 14.79 5.35 11.90
CA ILE A 190 14.58 6.64 12.54
C ILE A 190 15.01 7.71 11.56
N GLY A 191 14.05 8.50 11.07
CA GLY A 191 14.24 9.51 10.05
C GLY A 191 14.55 10.89 10.60
N THR A 192 14.10 11.20 11.83
CA THR A 192 14.39 12.47 12.50
C THR A 192 14.92 12.27 13.91
N PHE A 193 15.82 13.15 14.32
CA PHE A 193 16.36 13.24 15.67
C PHE A 193 16.57 14.72 15.99
N LYS A 194 15.81 15.25 16.95
CA LYS A 194 15.85 16.67 17.32
C LYS A 194 16.04 16.80 18.82
N GLY A 195 17.11 17.45 19.26
CA GLY A 195 17.39 17.65 20.68
C GLY A 195 18.55 18.58 20.94
N GLY A 196 18.59 19.12 22.16
CA GLY A 196 19.61 20.05 22.60
C GLY A 196 19.38 21.50 22.15
N GLN A 197 19.94 22.44 22.92
CA GLN A 197 19.82 23.87 22.64
C GLN A 197 21.18 24.55 22.51
N ARG A 198 22.17 24.10 23.29
CA ARG A 198 23.51 24.71 23.36
C ARG A 198 24.55 23.66 23.75
N PHE A 199 25.74 23.76 23.19
CA PHE A 199 26.85 22.80 23.38
C PHE A 199 27.28 22.56 24.82
N ASN A 200 27.02 23.48 25.75
CA ASN A 200 27.44 23.41 27.15
C ASN A 200 26.28 23.22 28.15
N ILE A 201 25.14 22.72 27.66
CA ILE A 201 23.96 22.39 28.50
C ILE A 201 23.60 20.92 28.25
N ILE A 202 23.46 20.13 29.32
CA ILE A 202 22.87 18.78 29.24
C ILE A 202 21.39 18.93 28.81
N PRO A 203 20.97 18.32 27.70
CA PRO A 203 19.61 18.50 27.16
C PRO A 203 18.59 17.71 27.97
N ASN A 204 17.44 18.32 28.19
CA ASN A 204 16.30 17.67 28.87
C ASN A 204 15.21 17.20 27.95
N HIS A 205 15.38 17.31 26.62
CA HIS A 205 14.35 16.94 25.66
C HIS A 205 14.95 16.49 24.34
N VAL A 206 14.45 15.35 23.81
CA VAL A 206 14.72 14.84 22.48
C VAL A 206 13.44 14.27 21.87
N GLU A 207 13.19 14.55 20.61
CA GLU A 207 12.16 13.91 19.79
C GLU A 207 12.80 13.11 18.66
N MET A 208 12.28 11.92 18.42
CA MET A 208 12.67 11.04 17.31
C MET A 208 11.41 10.56 16.61
N GLU A 209 11.43 10.56 15.27
CA GLU A 209 10.35 9.99 14.46
C GLU A 209 10.91 8.90 13.56
N GLY A 210 10.14 7.84 13.39
CA GLY A 210 10.57 6.69 12.62
C GLY A 210 9.42 5.94 11.95
N THR A 211 9.79 4.95 11.16
CA THR A 211 8.85 4.11 10.44
C THR A 211 9.23 2.64 10.54
N ILE A 212 8.22 1.77 10.46
CA ILE A 212 8.37 0.31 10.49
C ILE A 212 7.70 -0.29 9.27
N ARG A 213 8.37 -1.26 8.65
CA ARG A 213 7.87 -2.03 7.52
C ARG A 213 8.07 -3.51 7.76
N THR A 214 7.05 -4.33 7.54
CA THR A 214 7.14 -5.79 7.63
C THR A 214 6.08 -6.47 6.76
N TYR A 215 6.33 -7.73 6.40
CA TYR A 215 5.32 -8.59 5.78
C TYR A 215 4.60 -9.49 6.79
N SER A 216 5.07 -9.54 8.03
CA SER A 216 4.49 -10.38 9.08
C SER A 216 3.42 -9.63 9.88
N ARG A 217 2.14 -10.00 9.68
CA ARG A 217 1.04 -9.48 10.49
C ARG A 217 1.21 -9.78 11.99
N GLU A 218 1.82 -10.93 12.32
CA GLU A 218 2.06 -11.31 13.72
C GLU A 218 3.14 -10.46 14.37
N LEU A 219 4.26 -10.23 13.66
CA LEU A 219 5.33 -9.36 14.13
C LEU A 219 4.79 -7.95 14.32
N ARG A 220 4.07 -7.42 13.33
CA ARG A 220 3.48 -6.08 13.37
C ARG A 220 2.61 -5.85 14.60
N LYS A 221 1.71 -6.80 14.94
CA LYS A 221 0.85 -6.72 16.14
C LYS A 221 1.62 -6.57 17.46
N LYS A 222 2.88 -6.98 17.49
CA LYS A 222 3.73 -6.94 18.68
C LYS A 222 4.69 -5.73 18.68
N MET A 223 4.80 -4.99 17.56
CA MET A 223 5.82 -3.97 17.39
C MET A 223 5.70 -2.82 18.40
N GLU A 224 4.51 -2.26 18.58
CA GLU A 224 4.28 -1.19 19.55
C GLU A 224 4.73 -1.59 20.95
N ALA A 225 4.29 -2.75 21.44
CA ALA A 225 4.65 -3.25 22.75
C ALA A 225 6.17 -3.51 22.89
N ASN A 226 6.79 -4.05 21.84
CA ASN A 226 8.24 -4.31 21.84
C ASN A 226 9.04 -3.01 21.86
N ILE A 227 8.67 -2.03 21.05
CA ILE A 227 9.32 -0.72 21.03
C ILE A 227 9.17 -0.05 22.40
N LYS A 228 7.96 -0.03 22.94
CA LYS A 228 7.66 0.54 24.26
C LYS A 228 8.52 -0.07 25.33
N ALA A 229 8.59 -1.40 25.40
CA ALA A 229 9.41 -2.10 26.39
C ALA A 229 10.90 -1.73 26.28
N ILE A 230 11.44 -1.65 25.06
CA ILE A 230 12.84 -1.28 24.84
C ILE A 230 13.11 0.14 25.31
N ILE A 231 12.32 1.11 24.88
CA ILE A 231 12.56 2.52 25.18
C ILE A 231 12.37 2.83 26.67
N GLU A 232 11.38 2.23 27.35
CA GLU A 232 11.14 2.38 28.79
C GLU A 232 12.31 1.82 29.61
N ASN A 233 12.83 0.62 29.25
CA ASN A 233 13.97 0.05 29.94
C ASN A 233 15.25 0.91 29.75
N VAL A 234 15.47 1.44 28.55
CA VAL A 234 16.59 2.35 28.29
C VAL A 234 16.42 3.67 29.06
N ALA A 235 15.22 4.26 29.03
CA ALA A 235 14.93 5.48 29.77
C ALA A 235 15.25 5.33 31.26
N ASN A 236 14.85 4.21 31.87
CA ASN A 236 15.15 3.89 33.28
C ASN A 236 16.65 3.86 33.59
N ILE A 237 17.49 3.34 32.69
CA ILE A 237 18.94 3.31 32.84
C ILE A 237 19.52 4.73 32.99
N PHE A 238 18.97 5.69 32.26
CA PHE A 238 19.43 7.08 32.23
C PHE A 238 18.66 8.01 33.15
N GLY A 239 17.65 7.50 33.90
CA GLY A 239 16.78 8.30 34.75
C GLY A 239 15.91 9.31 34.00
N CYS A 240 15.58 9.00 32.72
CA CYS A 240 14.73 9.79 31.88
C CYS A 240 13.30 9.22 31.85
N ASP A 241 12.31 10.07 31.53
CA ASP A 241 10.98 9.65 31.15
C ASP A 241 10.90 9.49 29.62
N VAL A 242 9.99 8.65 29.14
CA VAL A 242 9.77 8.46 27.69
C VAL A 242 8.31 8.31 27.36
N GLU A 243 7.90 8.90 26.25
CA GLU A 243 6.56 8.78 25.68
C GLU A 243 6.68 8.18 24.27
N LEU A 244 5.76 7.29 23.91
CA LEU A 244 5.61 6.70 22.59
C LEU A 244 4.24 7.07 22.00
N GLU A 245 4.26 7.72 20.85
CA GLU A 245 3.10 7.81 19.94
C GLU A 245 3.32 6.79 18.82
N TYR A 246 2.31 5.97 18.53
CA TYR A 246 2.40 4.90 17.55
C TYR A 246 1.17 4.90 16.66
N ASP A 247 1.38 5.14 15.36
CA ASP A 247 0.32 5.14 14.35
C ASP A 247 0.42 3.88 13.50
N ALA A 248 -0.56 3.01 13.66
CA ALA A 248 -0.69 1.79 12.88
C ALA A 248 -1.50 2.08 11.60
N PHE A 249 -0.82 2.02 10.44
CA PHE A 249 -1.41 2.15 9.11
C PHE A 249 -1.78 0.77 8.51
N PRO A 250 -1.90 0.58 7.18
CA PRO A 250 -2.37 -0.68 6.62
C PRO A 250 -1.44 -1.87 6.94
N ASN A 251 -2.04 -3.04 7.01
CA ASN A 251 -1.35 -4.32 7.00
C ASN A 251 -0.56 -4.52 5.68
N PRO A 252 0.33 -5.52 5.60
CA PRO A 252 0.98 -5.83 4.33
C PRO A 252 -0.04 -6.35 3.31
N VAL A 253 0.16 -6.01 2.04
CA VAL A 253 -0.54 -6.61 0.91
C VAL A 253 0.03 -7.99 0.63
N ILE A 254 -0.77 -9.03 0.81
CA ILE A 254 -0.36 -10.43 0.65
C ILE A 254 -1.39 -11.18 -0.19
N ASN A 255 -0.98 -11.65 -1.36
CA ASN A 255 -1.78 -12.52 -2.21
C ASN A 255 -1.78 -13.94 -1.63
N GLU A 256 -2.64 -14.19 -0.62
CA GLU A 256 -2.69 -15.46 0.12
C GLU A 256 -3.79 -16.42 -0.37
N HIS A 257 -4.75 -15.92 -1.16
CA HIS A 257 -5.87 -16.71 -1.65
C HIS A 257 -5.52 -17.44 -2.95
N LYS A 258 -5.27 -18.75 -2.86
CA LYS A 258 -4.83 -19.58 -3.99
C LYS A 258 -5.75 -19.53 -5.21
N ASP A 259 -7.07 -19.49 -4.99
CA ASP A 259 -8.04 -19.44 -6.09
C ASP A 259 -7.97 -18.11 -6.83
N LEU A 260 -7.84 -16.97 -6.11
CA LEU A 260 -7.66 -15.65 -6.74
C LEU A 260 -6.31 -15.54 -7.45
N ASN A 261 -5.24 -16.09 -6.86
CA ASN A 261 -3.92 -16.12 -7.49
C ASN A 261 -3.97 -16.88 -8.83
N ARG A 262 -4.64 -18.06 -8.83
CA ARG A 262 -4.83 -18.84 -10.04
C ARG A 262 -5.67 -18.07 -11.08
N LEU A 263 -6.80 -17.46 -10.67
CA LEU A 263 -7.65 -16.69 -11.56
C LEU A 263 -6.91 -15.53 -12.23
N ALA A 264 -6.12 -14.76 -11.46
CA ALA A 264 -5.35 -13.65 -12.00
C ALA A 264 -4.29 -14.13 -13.00
N HIS A 265 -3.56 -15.19 -12.65
CA HIS A 265 -2.58 -15.84 -13.52
C HIS A 265 -3.25 -16.32 -14.83
N ASP A 266 -4.31 -17.15 -14.72
CA ASP A 266 -4.98 -17.76 -15.84
C ASP A 266 -5.62 -16.71 -16.78
N ALA A 267 -6.14 -15.59 -16.22
CA ALA A 267 -6.64 -14.47 -16.98
C ALA A 267 -5.55 -13.80 -17.83
N ALA A 268 -4.36 -13.56 -17.26
CA ALA A 268 -3.25 -13.00 -18.01
C ALA A 268 -2.75 -13.95 -19.10
N VAL A 269 -2.60 -15.23 -18.78
CA VAL A 269 -2.17 -16.26 -19.74
C VAL A 269 -3.17 -16.41 -20.87
N LYS A 270 -4.46 -16.40 -20.58
CA LYS A 270 -5.55 -16.46 -21.58
C LYS A 270 -5.50 -15.29 -22.58
N LEU A 271 -5.14 -14.10 -22.08
CA LEU A 271 -5.11 -12.89 -22.92
C LEU A 271 -3.79 -12.73 -23.69
N TYR A 272 -2.67 -13.11 -23.09
CA TYR A 272 -1.35 -12.66 -23.55
C TYR A 272 -0.27 -13.75 -23.54
N GLY A 273 -0.59 -15.00 -23.16
CA GLY A 273 0.38 -16.08 -23.03
C GLY A 273 1.20 -16.03 -21.75
N GLU A 274 1.86 -17.16 -21.42
CA GLU A 274 2.71 -17.32 -20.25
C GLU A 274 3.89 -16.33 -20.26
N GLU A 275 4.39 -15.99 -21.43
CA GLU A 275 5.46 -15.03 -21.65
C GLU A 275 5.12 -13.59 -21.22
N SER A 276 3.86 -13.30 -20.93
CA SER A 276 3.44 -12.01 -20.38
C SER A 276 3.71 -11.85 -18.90
N LEU A 277 4.07 -12.93 -18.22
CA LEU A 277 4.32 -12.96 -16.78
C LEU A 277 5.80 -12.84 -16.46
N THR A 278 6.11 -12.14 -15.37
CA THR A 278 7.46 -12.02 -14.85
C THR A 278 7.48 -11.95 -13.34
N THR A 279 8.66 -12.15 -12.75
CA THR A 279 8.88 -12.01 -11.31
C THR A 279 9.47 -10.64 -11.01
N MET A 280 9.23 -10.13 -9.79
CA MET A 280 9.88 -8.93 -9.29
C MET A 280 10.22 -9.07 -7.80
N PRO A 281 11.27 -8.36 -7.33
CA PRO A 281 11.57 -8.32 -5.90
C PRO A 281 10.40 -7.83 -5.07
N LYS A 282 10.28 -8.31 -3.84
CA LYS A 282 9.30 -7.80 -2.88
C LYS A 282 9.57 -6.32 -2.57
N LEU A 283 8.51 -5.54 -2.47
CA LEU A 283 8.58 -4.10 -2.24
C LEU A 283 8.35 -3.78 -0.76
N THR A 284 9.21 -2.96 -0.17
CA THR A 284 9.02 -2.47 1.21
C THR A 284 8.18 -1.20 1.30
N GLY A 285 7.69 -0.68 0.17
CA GLY A 285 6.59 0.28 0.12
C GLY A 285 5.31 -0.31 0.68
N SER A 286 4.36 0.55 1.02
CA SER A 286 3.03 0.17 1.52
C SER A 286 1.95 0.54 0.50
N GLU A 287 0.78 -0.07 0.65
CA GLU A 287 -0.40 0.15 -0.18
C GLU A 287 -1.65 -0.05 0.68
N ASP A 288 -2.56 0.91 0.65
CA ASP A 288 -3.73 0.89 1.52
C ASP A 288 -4.84 -0.07 1.05
N PHE A 289 -4.71 -0.64 -0.16
CA PHE A 289 -5.53 -1.76 -0.64
C PHE A 289 -5.60 -2.92 0.37
N ALA A 290 -4.60 -3.03 1.23
CA ALA A 290 -4.56 -4.00 2.32
C ALA A 290 -5.79 -3.91 3.24
N TYR A 291 -6.39 -2.73 3.45
CA TYR A 291 -7.61 -2.60 4.25
C TYR A 291 -8.79 -3.35 3.63
N PHE A 292 -8.89 -3.40 2.31
CA PHE A 292 -9.90 -4.22 1.62
C PHE A 292 -9.60 -5.71 1.80
N MET A 293 -8.31 -6.10 1.64
CA MET A 293 -7.88 -7.50 1.81
C MET A 293 -8.01 -8.01 3.25
N ASP A 294 -8.04 -7.12 4.24
CA ASP A 294 -8.32 -7.48 5.64
C ASP A 294 -9.81 -7.82 5.90
N LYS A 295 -10.70 -7.49 4.95
CA LYS A 295 -12.15 -7.69 5.08
C LYS A 295 -12.67 -8.81 4.18
N VAL A 296 -12.19 -8.87 2.95
CA VAL A 296 -12.62 -9.83 1.95
C VAL A 296 -11.41 -10.41 1.22
N PRO A 297 -11.51 -11.59 0.63
CA PRO A 297 -10.47 -12.15 -0.23
C PRO A 297 -10.04 -11.14 -1.29
N GLY A 298 -8.72 -10.94 -1.45
CA GLY A 298 -8.20 -9.96 -2.41
C GLY A 298 -6.99 -10.45 -3.17
N PHE A 299 -6.77 -9.84 -4.32
CA PHE A 299 -5.57 -10.01 -5.14
C PHE A 299 -5.05 -8.65 -5.61
N PHE A 300 -3.73 -8.48 -5.55
CA PHE A 300 -3.05 -7.26 -6.00
C PHE A 300 -1.94 -7.62 -6.98
N GLY A 301 -1.99 -7.06 -8.18
CA GLY A 301 -1.03 -7.31 -9.24
C GLY A 301 -0.24 -6.06 -9.62
N PHE A 302 0.82 -6.27 -10.43
CA PHE A 302 1.59 -5.18 -11.01
C PHE A 302 1.62 -5.33 -12.53
N LEU A 303 1.61 -4.16 -13.21
CA LEU A 303 1.85 -4.06 -14.65
C LEU A 303 3.10 -3.20 -14.87
N GLY A 304 4.06 -3.72 -15.61
CA GLY A 304 5.26 -3.01 -16.00
C GLY A 304 4.95 -1.91 -17.02
N CYS A 305 5.56 -0.76 -16.78
CA CYS A 305 5.44 0.41 -17.67
C CYS A 305 6.79 1.05 -18.01
N ALA A 306 7.91 0.40 -17.61
CA ALA A 306 9.25 0.85 -17.98
C ALA A 306 9.54 0.58 -19.46
N ASN A 307 10.09 1.57 -20.16
CA ASN A 307 10.55 1.46 -21.54
C ASN A 307 11.63 2.51 -21.81
N GLU A 308 12.89 2.05 -21.82
CA GLU A 308 14.04 2.95 -22.02
C GLU A 308 14.04 3.63 -23.38
N GLU A 309 13.50 3.01 -24.43
CA GLU A 309 13.50 3.57 -25.80
C GLU A 309 12.70 4.89 -25.90
N ILE A 310 11.68 5.04 -25.04
CA ILE A 310 10.86 6.25 -24.98
C ILE A 310 11.17 7.13 -23.75
N GLY A 311 12.20 6.78 -22.95
CA GLY A 311 12.59 7.49 -21.75
C GLY A 311 11.69 7.24 -20.53
N ALA A 312 10.85 6.20 -20.55
CA ALA A 312 10.08 5.75 -19.40
C ALA A 312 10.95 4.82 -18.53
N CYS A 313 11.89 5.41 -17.78
CA CYS A 313 12.92 4.68 -17.02
C CYS A 313 13.09 5.18 -15.57
N TYR A 314 12.22 6.07 -15.13
CA TYR A 314 12.23 6.57 -13.75
C TYR A 314 11.27 5.78 -12.86
N SER A 315 11.67 5.59 -11.59
CA SER A 315 10.81 4.94 -10.60
C SER A 315 9.59 5.81 -10.26
N ASN A 316 8.56 5.18 -9.73
CA ASN A 316 7.44 5.88 -9.11
C ASN A 316 7.95 6.92 -8.09
N HIS A 317 7.23 8.03 -7.88
CA HIS A 317 7.54 9.20 -7.07
C HIS A 317 8.70 10.07 -7.57
N ASN A 318 9.26 9.80 -8.76
CA ASN A 318 10.25 10.66 -9.40
C ASN A 318 9.54 11.79 -10.17
N ASP A 319 10.07 12.99 -10.14
CA ASP A 319 9.54 14.16 -10.86
C ASP A 319 9.57 14.05 -12.40
N LYS A 320 10.31 13.04 -12.91
CA LYS A 320 10.38 12.68 -14.33
C LYS A 320 9.70 11.34 -14.64
N PHE A 321 8.91 10.83 -13.69
CA PHE A 321 8.17 9.60 -13.91
C PHE A 321 7.32 9.67 -15.17
N LYS A 322 7.44 8.65 -16.01
CA LYS A 322 6.78 8.53 -17.30
C LYS A 322 6.49 7.06 -17.55
N VAL A 323 5.40 6.78 -18.22
CA VAL A 323 4.95 5.41 -18.50
C VAL A 323 4.95 5.12 -20.00
N ASP A 324 5.11 3.87 -20.36
CA ASP A 324 4.74 3.39 -21.69
C ASP A 324 3.21 3.21 -21.74
N GLU A 325 2.50 4.20 -22.27
CA GLU A 325 1.03 4.19 -22.33
C GLU A 325 0.48 3.07 -23.20
N THR A 326 1.30 2.48 -24.06
CA THR A 326 0.86 1.38 -24.94
C THR A 326 0.46 0.13 -24.16
N VAL A 327 0.84 0.01 -22.86
CA VAL A 327 0.47 -1.14 -22.03
C VAL A 327 -0.89 -0.99 -21.33
N LEU A 328 -1.47 0.21 -21.28
CA LEU A 328 -2.67 0.47 -20.47
C LEU A 328 -3.88 -0.38 -20.87
N HIS A 329 -4.03 -0.66 -22.17
CA HIS A 329 -5.08 -1.56 -22.66
C HIS A 329 -4.96 -2.98 -22.07
N ARG A 330 -3.74 -3.43 -21.75
CA ARG A 330 -3.51 -4.74 -21.13
C ARG A 330 -4.04 -4.79 -19.70
N GLY A 331 -3.84 -3.72 -18.93
CA GLY A 331 -4.44 -3.58 -17.62
C GLY A 331 -5.96 -3.57 -17.65
N SER A 332 -6.56 -2.84 -18.61
CA SER A 332 -8.01 -2.83 -18.81
C SER A 332 -8.54 -4.23 -19.10
N ALA A 333 -7.87 -4.98 -19.98
CA ALA A 333 -8.28 -6.32 -20.35
C ALA A 333 -8.13 -7.29 -19.16
N LEU A 334 -7.06 -7.18 -18.37
CA LEU A 334 -6.86 -8.04 -17.20
C LEU A 334 -7.92 -7.81 -16.13
N TYR A 335 -8.25 -6.55 -15.81
CA TYR A 335 -9.35 -6.22 -14.90
C TYR A 335 -10.66 -6.86 -15.36
N ALA A 336 -11.01 -6.69 -16.66
CA ALA A 336 -12.25 -7.22 -17.20
C ALA A 336 -12.27 -8.75 -17.20
N GLN A 337 -11.17 -9.39 -17.64
CA GLN A 337 -11.09 -10.85 -17.73
C GLN A 337 -11.13 -11.50 -16.34
N PHE A 338 -10.43 -10.92 -15.36
CA PHE A 338 -10.48 -11.39 -13.96
C PHE A 338 -11.91 -11.35 -13.42
N ALA A 339 -12.63 -10.24 -13.63
CA ALA A 339 -14.02 -10.13 -13.18
C ALA A 339 -14.94 -11.16 -13.83
N VAL A 340 -14.83 -11.36 -15.14
CA VAL A 340 -15.61 -12.38 -15.89
C VAL A 340 -15.32 -13.77 -15.35
N ASP A 341 -14.05 -14.14 -15.22
CA ASP A 341 -13.65 -15.50 -14.79
C ASP A 341 -14.02 -15.73 -13.31
N PHE A 342 -13.89 -14.73 -12.43
CA PHE A 342 -14.32 -14.83 -11.03
C PHE A 342 -15.82 -15.06 -10.89
N LEU A 343 -16.62 -14.29 -11.62
CA LEU A 343 -18.08 -14.40 -11.56
C LEU A 343 -18.59 -15.73 -12.16
N ALA A 344 -17.92 -16.23 -13.20
CA ALA A 344 -18.26 -17.50 -13.85
C ALA A 344 -17.86 -18.75 -13.03
N GLU A 345 -16.96 -18.61 -12.05
CA GLU A 345 -16.50 -19.73 -11.22
C GLU A 345 -17.64 -20.20 -10.30
N LYS A 346 -18.08 -21.46 -10.44
CA LYS A 346 -19.14 -22.03 -9.58
C LYS A 346 -18.67 -22.04 -8.13
N SER A 347 -19.54 -21.64 -7.20
CA SER A 347 -19.25 -21.77 -5.77
C SER A 347 -19.04 -23.25 -5.44
N LYS A 348 -17.91 -23.59 -4.80
CA LYS A 348 -17.55 -24.98 -4.44
C LYS A 348 -18.51 -25.61 -3.42
N ASN A 349 -19.53 -24.89 -2.94
CA ASN A 349 -20.42 -25.31 -1.87
C ASN A 349 -21.76 -25.94 -2.31
N GLU A 350 -22.05 -26.08 -3.59
CA GLU A 350 -23.30 -26.74 -4.03
C GLU A 350 -23.16 -28.24 -4.37
N GLY A 351 -22.01 -28.85 -4.08
CA GLY A 351 -21.68 -30.23 -4.46
C GLY A 351 -21.47 -31.24 -3.32
N GLY A 352 -21.85 -30.95 -2.09
CA GLY A 352 -21.58 -31.80 -0.94
C GLY A 352 -22.80 -32.26 -0.13
N ASN A 353 -23.86 -32.77 -0.76
CA ASN A 353 -24.84 -33.64 -0.13
C ASN A 353 -25.71 -34.31 -1.20
N LYS A 354 -25.27 -35.45 -1.68
CA LYS A 354 -26.15 -36.55 -2.12
C LYS A 354 -25.52 -37.85 -1.70
#